data_19df0e265afa2fe0df8b40540c73473a
#
_entry.id   19df0e265afa2fe0df8b40540c73473a
#
_cell.length_a   1.000
_cell.length_b   1.000
_cell.length_c   1.000
_cell.angle_alpha   90.00
_cell.angle_beta   90.00
_cell.angle_gamma   90.00
#
_symmetry.space_group_name_H-M   'P 1'
#
loop_
_entity.id
_entity.type
_entity.pdbx_description
1 polymer ?
#
loop_
_entity_poly.entity_id
_entity_poly.type
_entity_poly.pdbx_seq_one_letter_code
_entity_poly.pdbx_strand_id
1 'polypeptide(L)'
;MFDKTTDVEKRLKEFREIRRESKTEADVLEHFAEIKIHNRYLDYWTPKDWMAPFDIIENGYFCTTGISILLYNVLLNLKFIDPSKTEWKVISNHVTGKDGAIFISDGYAYNLSPGNKILFV
;
A
#
# COMPACT_ATOMS: atom_id res chain seq x y z
N MET A 1 -0.20 5.50 -11.98
CA MET A 1 0.43 4.22 -11.63
C MET A 1 -0.64 3.30 -11.09
N PHE A 2 -0.59 2.02 -11.41
CA PHE A 2 -1.60 1.02 -11.06
C PHE A 2 -3.04 1.44 -11.39
N ASP A 3 -3.24 1.99 -12.56
CA ASP A 3 -4.58 2.35 -13.02
C ASP A 3 -5.34 1.08 -13.34
N LYS A 4 -6.60 1.00 -12.87
CA LYS A 4 -7.50 -0.12 -13.14
C LYS A 4 -7.69 -0.37 -14.63
N THR A 5 -7.62 0.67 -15.46
CA THR A 5 -7.75 0.56 -16.93
C THR A 5 -6.46 0.12 -17.61
N THR A 6 -5.33 0.10 -16.86
CA THR A 6 -4.04 -0.31 -17.41
C THR A 6 -3.96 -1.83 -17.47
N ASP A 7 -3.32 -2.36 -18.51
CA ASP A 7 -3.02 -3.77 -18.68
C ASP A 7 -2.32 -4.33 -17.43
N VAL A 8 -2.73 -5.54 -17.03
CA VAL A 8 -2.17 -6.24 -15.87
C VAL A 8 -0.65 -6.38 -15.98
N GLU A 9 -0.14 -6.76 -17.16
CA GLU A 9 1.31 -6.90 -17.36
C GLU A 9 2.05 -5.60 -17.12
N LYS A 10 1.47 -4.48 -17.54
CA LYS A 10 2.06 -3.16 -17.33
C LYS A 10 2.06 -2.80 -15.85
N ARG A 11 0.98 -3.10 -15.13
CA ARG A 11 0.91 -2.86 -13.68
C ARG A 11 1.96 -3.67 -12.93
N LEU A 12 2.12 -4.95 -13.28
CA LEU A 12 3.14 -5.81 -12.68
C LEU A 12 4.55 -5.32 -12.96
N LYS A 13 4.79 -4.85 -14.19
CA LYS A 13 6.07 -4.27 -14.57
C LYS A 13 6.37 -3.00 -13.75
N GLU A 14 5.40 -2.11 -13.61
CA GLU A 14 5.55 -0.89 -12.80
C GLU A 14 5.89 -1.24 -11.35
N PHE A 15 5.23 -2.23 -10.77
CA PHE A 15 5.50 -2.66 -9.40
C PHE A 15 6.93 -3.19 -9.23
N ARG A 16 7.38 -4.02 -10.17
CA ARG A 16 8.76 -4.55 -10.16
C ARG A 16 9.78 -3.44 -10.28
N GLU A 17 9.52 -2.44 -11.12
CA GLU A 17 10.42 -1.29 -11.30
C GLU A 17 10.52 -0.47 -10.01
N ILE A 18 9.41 -0.22 -9.33
CA ILE A 18 9.42 0.49 -8.04
C ILE A 18 10.26 -0.27 -7.03
N ARG A 19 10.09 -1.59 -6.92
CA ARG A 19 10.84 -2.42 -5.99
C ARG A 19 12.33 -2.50 -6.29
N ARG A 20 12.70 -2.34 -7.54
CA ARG A 20 14.09 -2.48 -8.00
C ARG A 20 14.81 -1.15 -8.05
N GLU A 21 14.15 -0.11 -8.50
CA GLU A 21 14.78 1.16 -8.88
C GLU A 21 14.66 2.26 -7.85
N SER A 22 13.73 2.17 -6.90
CA SER A 22 13.60 3.17 -5.85
C SER A 22 14.82 3.14 -4.94
N LYS A 23 15.45 4.30 -4.76
CA LYS A 23 16.66 4.44 -3.94
C LYS A 23 16.39 4.96 -2.56
N THR A 24 15.31 5.72 -2.38
CA THR A 24 14.93 6.30 -1.10
C THR A 24 13.49 5.97 -0.79
N GLU A 25 13.13 6.10 0.50
CA GLU A 25 11.74 5.95 0.93
C GLU A 25 10.84 6.98 0.22
N ALA A 26 11.34 8.22 0.06
CA ALA A 26 10.62 9.28 -0.63
C ALA A 26 10.26 8.90 -2.07
N ASP A 27 11.18 8.23 -2.79
CA ASP A 27 10.90 7.75 -4.14
C ASP A 27 9.71 6.79 -4.17
N VAL A 28 9.67 5.86 -3.23
CA VAL A 28 8.57 4.90 -3.12
C VAL A 28 7.25 5.62 -2.83
N LEU A 29 7.26 6.53 -1.87
CA LEU A 29 6.05 7.27 -1.47
C LEU A 29 5.51 8.14 -2.62
N GLU A 30 6.38 8.75 -3.41
CA GLU A 30 5.97 9.53 -4.58
C GLU A 30 5.26 8.67 -5.63
N HIS A 31 5.77 7.47 -5.89
CA HIS A 31 5.10 6.54 -6.80
C HIS A 31 3.73 6.14 -6.28
N PHE A 32 3.63 5.83 -5.00
CA PHE A 32 2.36 5.42 -4.39
C PHE A 32 1.35 6.56 -4.31
N ALA A 33 1.79 7.81 -4.21
CA ALA A 33 0.91 8.97 -4.17
C ALA A 33 0.07 9.13 -5.45
N GLU A 34 0.50 8.54 -6.56
CA GLU A 34 -0.19 8.58 -7.84
C GLU A 34 -1.28 7.51 -7.98
N ILE A 35 -1.36 6.56 -7.05
CA ILE A 35 -2.35 5.49 -7.12
C ILE A 35 -3.74 6.03 -6.76
N LYS A 36 -4.71 5.73 -7.62
CA LYS A 36 -6.12 6.06 -7.37
C LYS A 36 -6.80 4.92 -6.62
N ILE A 37 -7.53 5.26 -5.56
CA ILE A 37 -8.31 4.28 -4.81
C ILE A 37 -9.51 3.84 -5.64
N HIS A 38 -9.73 2.52 -5.71
CA HIS A 38 -10.85 1.90 -6.41
C HIS A 38 -11.77 1.17 -5.44
N ASN A 39 -13.00 0.92 -5.89
CA ASN A 39 -14.07 0.33 -5.08
C ASN A 39 -14.00 -1.21 -4.93
N ARG A 40 -12.88 -1.81 -5.19
CA ARG A 40 -12.69 -3.24 -4.97
C ARG A 40 -11.90 -3.45 -3.69
N TYR A 41 -12.61 -3.89 -2.64
CA TYR A 41 -12.08 -3.91 -1.27
C TYR A 41 -11.59 -5.29 -0.86
N LEU A 42 -10.48 -5.31 -0.09
CA LEU A 42 -10.00 -6.48 0.64
C LEU A 42 -10.54 -6.46 2.06
N ASP A 43 -10.68 -7.65 2.65
CA ASP A 43 -10.99 -7.79 4.06
C ASP A 43 -9.84 -7.21 4.90
N TYR A 44 -10.13 -6.24 5.73
CA TYR A 44 -9.14 -5.58 6.59
C TYR A 44 -9.01 -6.20 7.97
N TRP A 45 -9.87 -7.20 8.30
CA TRP A 45 -9.90 -7.81 9.63
C TRP A 45 -9.04 -9.06 9.76
N THR A 46 -8.74 -9.75 8.67
CA THR A 46 -8.09 -11.06 8.69
C THR A 46 -6.79 -11.06 7.89
N PRO A 47 -5.69 -10.48 8.45
CA PRO A 47 -4.41 -10.37 7.73
C PRO A 47 -3.87 -11.67 7.17
N LYS A 48 -4.13 -12.80 7.84
CA LYS A 48 -3.67 -14.12 7.36
C LYS A 48 -4.29 -14.52 6.03
N ASP A 49 -5.44 -13.96 5.67
CA ASP A 49 -6.16 -14.25 4.44
C ASP A 49 -5.85 -13.24 3.33
N TRP A 50 -4.97 -12.28 3.60
CA TRP A 50 -4.59 -11.30 2.60
C TRP A 50 -3.83 -11.94 1.45
N MET A 51 -4.13 -11.44 0.25
CA MET A 51 -3.47 -11.90 -0.98
C MET A 51 -2.00 -11.48 -1.01
N ALA A 52 -1.20 -12.25 -1.75
CA ALA A 52 0.16 -11.83 -2.10
C ALA A 52 0.12 -10.55 -2.94
N PRO A 53 1.16 -9.70 -2.88
CA PRO A 53 1.18 -8.42 -3.61
C PRO A 53 0.88 -8.55 -5.10
N PHE A 54 1.42 -9.55 -5.78
CA PHE A 54 1.17 -9.73 -7.21
C PHE A 54 -0.30 -10.05 -7.52
N ASP A 55 -0.97 -10.78 -6.64
CA ASP A 55 -2.39 -11.10 -6.79
C ASP A 55 -3.25 -9.85 -6.62
N ILE A 56 -2.87 -8.95 -5.70
CA ILE A 56 -3.55 -7.67 -5.52
C ILE A 56 -3.49 -6.84 -6.79
N ILE A 57 -2.31 -6.75 -7.40
CA ILE A 57 -2.09 -5.99 -8.63
C ILE A 57 -2.86 -6.63 -9.79
N GLU A 58 -2.78 -7.94 -9.92
CA GLU A 58 -3.45 -8.69 -10.98
C GLU A 58 -4.96 -8.51 -10.93
N ASN A 59 -5.54 -8.58 -9.74
CA ASN A 59 -6.99 -8.51 -9.53
C ASN A 59 -7.50 -7.08 -9.31
N GLY A 60 -6.63 -6.10 -9.17
CA GLY A 60 -7.02 -4.70 -9.06
C GLY A 60 -7.64 -4.30 -7.72
N TYR A 61 -7.19 -4.90 -6.62
CA TYR A 61 -7.66 -4.52 -5.28
C TYR A 61 -6.96 -3.26 -4.78
N PHE A 62 -7.22 -2.13 -5.43
CA PHE A 62 -6.60 -0.84 -5.10
C PHE A 62 -7.45 -0.03 -4.12
N CYS A 63 -7.87 -0.66 -3.03
CA CYS A 63 -8.46 -0.01 -1.87
C CYS A 63 -7.35 0.37 -0.87
N THR A 64 -7.72 1.07 0.19
CA THR A 64 -6.75 1.45 1.24
C THR A 64 -5.97 0.23 1.74
N THR A 65 -6.65 -0.87 2.04
CA THR A 65 -5.99 -2.10 2.52
C THR A 65 -5.03 -2.67 1.48
N GLY A 66 -5.48 -2.81 0.23
CA GLY A 66 -4.64 -3.34 -0.85
C GLY A 66 -3.40 -2.49 -1.10
N ILE A 67 -3.56 -1.18 -1.17
CA ILE A 67 -2.43 -0.25 -1.35
C ILE A 67 -1.48 -0.33 -0.16
N SER A 68 -1.99 -0.44 1.07
CA SER A 68 -1.15 -0.58 2.27
C SER A 68 -0.31 -1.86 2.22
N ILE A 69 -0.88 -2.98 1.77
CA ILE A 69 -0.14 -4.24 1.64
C ILE A 69 0.98 -4.09 0.61
N LEU A 70 0.69 -3.46 -0.53
CA LEU A 70 1.71 -3.21 -1.56
C LEU A 70 2.82 -2.32 -1.05
N LEU A 71 2.47 -1.22 -0.40
CA LEU A 71 3.45 -0.28 0.16
C LEU A 71 4.32 -0.94 1.23
N TYR A 72 3.70 -1.68 2.15
CA TYR A 72 4.42 -2.42 3.18
C TYR A 72 5.43 -3.38 2.55
N ASN A 73 5.02 -4.13 1.53
CA ASN A 73 5.89 -5.07 0.84
C ASN A 73 7.11 -4.39 0.22
N VAL A 74 6.90 -3.27 -0.47
CA VAL A 74 7.99 -2.52 -1.11
C VAL A 74 8.97 -1.97 -0.06
N LEU A 75 8.44 -1.31 0.97
CA LEU A 75 9.29 -0.72 2.01
C LEU A 75 10.06 -1.78 2.78
N LEU A 76 9.43 -2.92 3.07
CA LEU A 76 10.09 -4.03 3.74
C LEU A 76 11.20 -4.64 2.87
N ASN A 77 10.90 -4.85 1.59
CA ASN A 77 11.85 -5.42 0.64
C ASN A 77 13.09 -4.53 0.45
N LEU A 78 12.90 -3.22 0.47
CA LEU A 78 13.99 -2.24 0.34
C LEU A 78 14.62 -1.88 1.69
N LYS A 79 14.15 -2.48 2.78
CA LYS A 79 14.69 -2.30 4.14
C LYS A 79 14.52 -0.89 4.70
N PHE A 80 13.48 -0.17 4.26
CA PHE A 80 13.15 1.15 4.81
C PHE A 80 12.34 1.06 6.10
N ILE A 81 11.73 -0.08 6.39
CA ILE A 81 11.00 -0.32 7.63
C ILE A 81 11.45 -1.64 8.26
N ASP A 82 11.28 -1.74 9.57
CA ASP A 82 11.58 -2.93 10.35
C ASP A 82 10.24 -3.57 10.78
N PRO A 83 9.97 -4.84 10.41
CA PRO A 83 8.72 -5.48 10.79
C PRO A 83 8.51 -5.58 12.30
N SER A 84 9.60 -5.65 13.09
CA SER A 84 9.52 -5.69 14.55
C SER A 84 9.02 -4.38 15.16
N LYS A 85 9.08 -3.27 14.42
CA LYS A 85 8.63 -1.94 14.82
C LYS A 85 7.36 -1.50 14.11
N THR A 86 6.71 -2.42 13.40
CA THR A 86 5.56 -2.14 12.55
C THR A 86 4.33 -2.86 13.08
N GLU A 87 3.22 -2.14 13.14
CA GLU A 87 1.92 -2.73 13.49
C GLU A 87 0.85 -2.28 12.51
N TRP A 88 -0.16 -3.13 12.32
CA TRP A 88 -1.30 -2.84 11.48
C TRP A 88 -2.44 -2.26 12.31
N LYS A 89 -3.15 -1.29 11.72
CA LYS A 89 -4.32 -0.67 12.35
C LYS A 89 -5.45 -0.54 11.34
N VAL A 90 -6.68 -0.74 11.83
CA VAL A 90 -7.89 -0.46 11.05
C VAL A 90 -8.29 0.98 11.30
N ILE A 91 -8.56 1.71 10.23
CA ILE A 91 -9.02 3.10 10.28
C ILE A 91 -10.33 3.24 9.54
N SER A 92 -11.10 4.25 9.91
CA SER A 92 -12.32 4.66 9.20
C SER A 92 -12.04 5.94 8.42
N ASN A 93 -12.37 5.92 7.13
CA ASN A 93 -12.30 7.11 6.29
C ASN A 93 -13.65 7.79 6.29
N HIS A 94 -13.76 8.95 6.95
CA HIS A 94 -15.02 9.67 7.09
C HIS A 94 -15.52 10.28 5.78
N VAL A 95 -14.64 10.48 4.82
CA VAL A 95 -15.01 11.03 3.50
C VAL A 95 -15.68 9.96 2.65
N THR A 96 -15.10 8.76 2.59
CA THR A 96 -15.63 7.65 1.78
C THR A 96 -16.61 6.77 2.53
N GLY A 97 -16.63 6.83 3.86
CA GLY A 97 -17.43 5.96 4.71
C GLY A 97 -16.93 4.52 4.76
N LYS A 98 -15.69 4.28 4.32
CA LYS A 98 -15.11 2.94 4.26
C LYS A 98 -13.98 2.77 5.26
N ASP A 99 -13.87 1.57 5.82
CA ASP A 99 -12.78 1.18 6.69
C ASP A 99 -11.66 0.53 5.87
N GLY A 100 -10.44 0.58 6.37
CA GLY A 100 -9.30 -0.05 5.73
C GLY A 100 -8.16 -0.24 6.70
N ALA A 101 -7.20 -1.09 6.33
CA ALA A 101 -6.00 -1.32 7.13
C ALA A 101 -4.86 -0.43 6.64
N ILE A 102 -4.17 0.17 7.59
CA ILE A 102 -2.92 0.89 7.36
C ILE A 102 -1.87 0.32 8.31
N PHE A 103 -0.63 0.75 8.18
CA PHE A 103 0.40 0.33 9.13
C PHE A 103 1.12 1.54 9.73
N ILE A 104 1.60 1.33 10.95
CA ILE A 104 2.40 2.30 11.69
C ILE A 104 3.76 1.67 11.89
N SER A 105 4.82 2.36 11.51
CA SER A 105 6.18 1.90 11.67
C SER A 105 7.04 3.00 12.25
N ASP A 106 7.72 2.69 13.34
CA ASP A 106 8.65 3.60 14.03
C ASP A 106 8.04 4.98 14.30
N GLY A 107 6.78 5.01 14.73
CA GLY A 107 6.07 6.24 15.09
C GLY A 107 5.43 6.99 13.91
N TYR A 108 5.47 6.45 12.71
CA TYR A 108 4.85 7.06 11.54
C TYR A 108 3.71 6.21 11.00
N ALA A 109 2.59 6.85 10.66
CA ALA A 109 1.48 6.21 10.00
C ALA A 109 1.62 6.34 8.49
N TYR A 110 1.49 5.22 7.79
CA TYR A 110 1.61 5.14 6.33
C TYR A 110 0.25 4.87 5.70
N ASN A 111 0.00 5.55 4.59
CA ASN A 111 -1.15 5.28 3.71
C ASN A 111 -2.52 5.69 4.28
N LEU A 112 -2.56 6.74 5.09
CA LEU A 112 -3.83 7.40 5.41
C LEU A 112 -4.48 7.95 4.13
N SER A 113 -3.66 8.35 3.18
CA SER A 113 -3.98 8.50 1.77
C SER A 113 -2.80 7.93 0.97
N PRO A 114 -2.97 7.53 -0.31
CA PRO A 114 -1.88 6.90 -1.06
C PRO A 114 -0.58 7.70 -1.01
N GLY A 115 0.52 7.04 -0.66
CA GLY A 115 1.84 7.66 -0.57
C GLY A 115 2.07 8.58 0.64
N ASN A 116 1.13 8.62 1.56
CA ASN A 116 1.20 9.48 2.73
C ASN A 116 2.03 8.83 3.85
N LYS A 117 2.82 9.64 4.55
CA LYS A 117 3.55 9.25 5.75
C LYS A 117 3.52 10.43 6.71
N ILE A 118 2.89 10.25 7.86
CA ILE A 118 2.77 11.31 8.86
C ILE A 118 3.17 10.80 10.23
N LEU A 119 3.64 11.72 11.08
CA LEU A 119 3.96 11.39 12.47
C LEU A 119 2.66 11.01 13.20
N PHE A 120 2.68 9.84 13.82
CA PHE A 120 1.55 9.31 14.59
C PHE A 120 1.79 9.57 16.07
N VAL A 121 0.95 10.38 16.66
CA VAL A 121 1.06 10.80 18.06
C VAL A 121 -0.07 10.21 18.87
#